data_93a12b45a41b0855819c2fb5dab11dff
#
_entry.id   93a12b45a41b0855819c2fb5dab11dff
#
_cell.length_a   1.000
_cell.length_b   1.000
_cell.length_c   1.000
_cell.angle_alpha   90.00
_cell.angle_beta   90.00
_cell.angle_gamma   90.00
#
_symmetry.space_group_name_H-M   'P 1'
#
loop_
_entity.id
_entity.type
_entity.pdbx_description
1 polymer ?
#
loop_
_entity_poly.entity_id
_entity_poly.type
_entity_poly.pdbx_seq_one_letter_code
_entity_poly.pdbx_strand_id
1 'polypeptide(L)'
;NPDEIISILKEEIKNYDEISKDQEVGTVISVGDGIATVYGIDHAMYGEVVTFENGLKGMVQDVRANSMGCILFGKDTGIKEGTKVARTGKQAGIPVGDKFIGRIVNALGEPIDGKGEIQAEEYRPIENPAPGIIDRKSVTVPLETGILSIDSMFPIGRGQRELIIGDRQTGKTSIATDTIINQKGKNVICIYVAIGQKASTVAKVVSNLEKYGAMEYTTVFSATASDCAPLQYIAPYAGTALAEYFMYQGKDVLIVYDDLSKHAVAYRALSLLLERSPGREAYPGDVFYLHSRLLERSSRLSEEAGGGSITALPIIETQAGDVSAYIPTNVISITDGQIFLESDLFFSGMRPAVNVGLSVSRVGGAAQTKAMKKASGSVRIDLAQYREMEVFTQFSSDLDEATTAQLKYGSCLMELLKQPLCSPLSLHQQVITLCVATHKLMVDVEKKEIKKYQKDLLEYFDNVYPEIGKEIETTKQLSDELVEKIIKAAEEFRDKSR
;
A
#
# COMPACT_ATOMS: atom_id res chain seq x y z
N ASN A 1 0.28 23.80 -56.51
CA ASN A 1 0.97 24.34 -55.35
C ASN A 1 1.77 23.23 -54.66
N PRO A 2 3.12 23.38 -54.53
CA PRO A 2 3.95 22.36 -53.86
C PRO A 2 3.54 22.04 -52.43
N ASP A 3 3.03 23.01 -51.70
CA ASP A 3 2.62 22.82 -50.27
C ASP A 3 1.37 21.94 -50.15
N GLU A 4 0.46 22.04 -51.11
CA GLU A 4 -0.73 21.19 -51.16
C GLU A 4 -0.37 19.73 -51.44
N ILE A 5 0.57 19.48 -52.35
CA ILE A 5 1.05 18.13 -52.69
C ILE A 5 1.74 17.49 -51.46
N ILE A 6 2.56 18.24 -50.74
CA ILE A 6 3.23 17.76 -49.51
C ILE A 6 2.21 17.42 -48.43
N SER A 7 1.17 18.24 -48.22
CA SER A 7 0.10 17.98 -47.27
C SER A 7 -0.67 16.69 -47.62
N ILE A 8 -0.99 16.49 -48.89
CA ILE A 8 -1.70 15.29 -49.36
C ILE A 8 -0.84 14.06 -49.15
N LEU A 9 0.46 14.11 -49.48
CA LEU A 9 1.39 12.98 -49.27
C LEU A 9 1.55 12.65 -47.80
N LYS A 10 1.65 13.62 -46.92
CA LYS A 10 1.73 13.39 -45.45
C LYS A 10 0.47 12.72 -44.94
N GLU A 11 -0.69 13.17 -45.40
CA GLU A 11 -1.97 12.58 -45.02
C GLU A 11 -2.11 11.15 -45.51
N GLU A 12 -1.73 10.87 -46.78
CA GLU A 12 -1.74 9.53 -47.32
C GLU A 12 -0.78 8.59 -46.61
N ILE A 13 0.43 9.03 -46.28
CA ILE A 13 1.40 8.25 -45.52
C ILE A 13 0.85 7.93 -44.13
N LYS A 14 0.25 8.90 -43.47
CA LYS A 14 -0.37 8.71 -42.16
C LYS A 14 -1.50 7.70 -42.22
N ASN A 15 -2.38 7.80 -43.21
CA ASN A 15 -3.50 6.88 -43.40
C ASN A 15 -3.01 5.48 -43.75
N TYR A 16 -1.95 5.36 -44.57
CA TYR A 16 -1.32 4.09 -44.92
C TYR A 16 -0.73 3.41 -43.69
N ASP A 17 -0.03 4.14 -42.83
CA ASP A 17 0.55 3.61 -41.60
C ASP A 17 -0.55 3.15 -40.62
N GLU A 18 -1.65 3.90 -40.48
CA GLU A 18 -2.79 3.51 -39.67
C GLU A 18 -3.48 2.24 -40.24
N ILE A 19 -3.71 2.19 -41.53
CA ILE A 19 -4.31 1.01 -42.20
C ILE A 19 -3.37 -0.20 -42.08
N SER A 20 -2.07 -0.01 -42.30
CA SER A 20 -1.07 -1.07 -42.17
C SER A 20 -1.02 -1.67 -40.78
N LYS A 21 -1.12 -0.83 -39.74
CA LYS A 21 -1.19 -1.28 -38.34
C LYS A 21 -2.46 -2.07 -38.06
N ASP A 22 -3.60 -1.57 -38.54
CA ASP A 22 -4.90 -2.22 -38.33
C ASP A 22 -5.03 -3.54 -39.12
N GLN A 23 -4.25 -3.72 -40.16
CA GLN A 23 -4.27 -4.93 -41.01
C GLN A 23 -3.24 -5.99 -40.61
N GLU A 24 -2.33 -5.68 -39.67
CA GLU A 24 -1.34 -6.68 -39.26
C GLU A 24 -1.98 -7.76 -38.41
N VAL A 25 -2.12 -8.94 -38.98
CA VAL A 25 -2.76 -10.10 -38.37
C VAL A 25 -1.76 -11.26 -38.34
N GLY A 26 -1.60 -11.81 -37.15
CA GLY A 26 -0.75 -12.96 -36.94
C GLY A 26 -1.53 -14.23 -36.69
N THR A 27 -0.81 -15.30 -36.45
CA THR A 27 -1.35 -16.64 -36.23
C THR A 27 -0.72 -17.23 -34.96
N VAL A 28 -1.53 -17.86 -34.11
CA VAL A 28 -1.06 -18.60 -32.94
C VAL A 28 -0.32 -19.85 -33.39
N ILE A 29 0.94 -19.99 -32.96
CA ILE A 29 1.75 -21.19 -33.23
C ILE A 29 1.55 -22.20 -32.08
N SER A 30 1.51 -21.73 -30.85
CA SER A 30 1.30 -22.57 -29.68
C SER A 30 0.57 -21.79 -28.61
N VAL A 31 -0.21 -22.47 -27.76
CA VAL A 31 -0.94 -21.89 -26.66
C VAL A 31 -1.00 -22.90 -25.52
N GLY A 32 -0.85 -22.40 -24.30
CA GLY A 32 -0.98 -23.19 -23.08
C GLY A 32 -0.66 -22.36 -21.87
N ASP A 33 -1.33 -22.65 -20.76
CA ASP A 33 -1.08 -22.04 -19.44
C ASP A 33 -1.13 -20.50 -19.43
N GLY A 34 -1.99 -19.92 -20.27
CA GLY A 34 -2.15 -18.47 -20.36
C GLY A 34 -1.13 -17.75 -21.22
N ILE A 35 -0.30 -18.49 -21.97
CA ILE A 35 0.71 -17.94 -22.89
C ILE A 35 0.39 -18.39 -24.30
N ALA A 36 0.46 -17.47 -25.25
CA ALA A 36 0.37 -17.77 -26.67
C ALA A 36 1.62 -17.29 -27.39
N THR A 37 2.18 -18.15 -28.24
CA THR A 37 3.25 -17.74 -29.17
C THR A 37 2.59 -17.40 -30.49
N VAL A 38 2.84 -16.18 -30.98
CA VAL A 38 2.20 -15.62 -32.17
C VAL A 38 3.25 -15.31 -33.24
N TYR A 39 2.96 -15.70 -34.48
CA TYR A 39 3.78 -15.43 -35.63
C TYR A 39 3.07 -14.44 -36.54
N GLY A 40 3.80 -13.53 -37.17
CA GLY A 40 3.26 -12.64 -38.20
C GLY A 40 2.85 -11.26 -37.73
N ILE A 41 3.16 -10.91 -36.47
CA ILE A 41 2.95 -9.55 -35.93
C ILE A 41 4.31 -8.90 -35.60
N ASP A 42 5.19 -8.88 -36.60
CA ASP A 42 6.60 -8.50 -36.41
C ASP A 42 6.82 -7.06 -35.95
N HIS A 43 5.85 -6.17 -36.18
CA HIS A 43 5.91 -4.78 -35.76
C HIS A 43 5.31 -4.54 -34.36
N ALA A 44 4.79 -5.59 -33.70
CA ALA A 44 4.26 -5.47 -32.36
C ALA A 44 5.37 -5.15 -31.37
N MET A 45 5.06 -4.27 -30.43
CA MET A 45 6.01 -3.80 -29.42
C MET A 45 5.71 -4.42 -28.06
N TYR A 46 6.73 -4.50 -27.23
CA TYR A 46 6.55 -4.91 -25.82
C TYR A 46 5.45 -4.08 -25.14
N GLY A 47 4.54 -4.76 -24.47
CA GLY A 47 3.42 -4.12 -23.77
C GLY A 47 2.22 -3.80 -24.65
N GLU A 48 2.27 -4.11 -25.95
CA GLU A 48 1.15 -3.85 -26.85
C GLU A 48 0.01 -4.84 -26.62
N VAL A 49 -1.23 -4.34 -26.63
CA VAL A 49 -2.44 -5.18 -26.56
C VAL A 49 -2.71 -5.81 -27.92
N VAL A 50 -3.01 -7.10 -27.91
CA VAL A 50 -3.45 -7.86 -29.09
C VAL A 50 -4.84 -8.44 -28.82
N THR A 51 -5.63 -8.64 -29.89
CA THR A 51 -6.96 -9.23 -29.82
C THR A 51 -7.00 -10.54 -30.60
N PHE A 52 -7.41 -11.60 -29.91
CA PHE A 52 -7.58 -12.92 -30.53
C PHE A 52 -8.94 -13.02 -31.21
N GLU A 53 -9.05 -13.93 -32.17
CA GLU A 53 -10.25 -14.12 -32.98
C GLU A 53 -11.54 -14.30 -32.18
N ASN A 54 -11.45 -14.92 -31.00
CA ASN A 54 -12.59 -15.11 -30.09
C ASN A 54 -12.91 -13.87 -29.21
N GLY A 55 -12.21 -12.76 -29.42
CA GLY A 55 -12.39 -11.53 -28.65
C GLY A 55 -11.53 -11.42 -27.38
N LEU A 56 -10.81 -12.49 -27.01
CA LEU A 56 -9.91 -12.45 -25.85
C LEU A 56 -8.76 -11.48 -26.11
N LYS A 57 -8.39 -10.70 -25.11
CA LYS A 57 -7.25 -9.79 -25.19
C LYS A 57 -6.02 -10.38 -24.54
N GLY A 58 -4.87 -9.99 -25.04
CA GLY A 58 -3.58 -10.33 -24.48
C GLY A 58 -2.60 -9.18 -24.62
N MET A 59 -1.40 -9.38 -24.13
CA MET A 59 -0.35 -8.37 -24.17
C MET A 59 0.96 -9.02 -24.61
N VAL A 60 1.69 -8.35 -25.50
CA VAL A 60 3.03 -8.78 -25.91
C VAL A 60 3.99 -8.64 -24.73
N GLN A 61 4.54 -9.75 -24.27
CA GLN A 61 5.45 -9.79 -23.12
C GLN A 61 6.87 -10.17 -23.52
N ASP A 62 7.04 -10.82 -24.66
CA ASP A 62 8.35 -11.26 -25.16
C ASP A 62 8.45 -11.04 -26.67
N VAL A 63 9.43 -10.23 -27.08
CA VAL A 63 9.68 -9.91 -28.49
C VAL A 63 10.86 -10.75 -28.95
N ARG A 64 10.62 -11.69 -29.86
CA ARG A 64 11.63 -12.58 -30.43
C ARG A 64 11.86 -12.24 -31.91
N ALA A 65 12.89 -12.83 -32.50
CA ALA A 65 13.24 -12.56 -33.89
C ALA A 65 12.11 -12.86 -34.89
N ASN A 66 11.38 -13.98 -34.70
CA ASN A 66 10.35 -14.45 -35.63
C ASN A 66 8.98 -14.65 -34.99
N SER A 67 8.84 -14.38 -33.71
CA SER A 67 7.58 -14.59 -32.99
C SER A 67 7.46 -13.67 -31.78
N MET A 68 6.25 -13.58 -31.24
CA MET A 68 5.95 -12.82 -30.03
C MET A 68 5.35 -13.74 -28.99
N GLY A 69 5.85 -13.65 -27.75
CA GLY A 69 5.23 -14.29 -26.60
C GLY A 69 4.18 -13.36 -25.99
N CYS A 70 2.93 -13.79 -25.98
CA CYS A 70 1.81 -13.01 -25.44
C CYS A 70 1.24 -13.66 -24.21
N ILE A 71 0.95 -12.85 -23.20
CA ILE A 71 0.19 -13.28 -22.02
C ILE A 71 -1.30 -13.02 -22.30
N LEU A 72 -2.15 -13.93 -21.84
CA LEU A 72 -3.59 -13.87 -22.11
C LEU A 72 -4.34 -13.37 -20.88
N PHE A 73 -5.30 -12.48 -21.09
CA PHE A 73 -6.11 -11.91 -20.02
C PHE A 73 -7.41 -12.67 -19.80
N GLY A 74 -7.33 -13.99 -19.78
CA GLY A 74 -8.47 -14.85 -19.54
C GLY A 74 -8.13 -16.30 -19.85
N LYS A 75 -9.16 -17.15 -19.87
CA LYS A 75 -9.01 -18.57 -20.17
C LYS A 75 -8.67 -18.78 -21.64
N ASP A 76 -7.72 -19.65 -21.90
CA ASP A 76 -7.22 -19.95 -23.25
C ASP A 76 -8.02 -21.03 -23.98
N THR A 77 -9.15 -21.48 -23.43
CA THR A 77 -9.96 -22.59 -23.96
C THR A 77 -10.47 -22.36 -25.38
N GLY A 78 -10.67 -21.10 -25.77
CA GLY A 78 -11.14 -20.73 -27.10
C GLY A 78 -9.99 -20.46 -28.11
N ILE A 79 -8.76 -20.65 -27.70
CA ILE A 79 -7.58 -20.36 -28.54
C ILE A 79 -6.82 -21.64 -28.82
N LYS A 80 -6.48 -21.83 -30.09
CA LYS A 80 -5.75 -23.01 -30.53
C LYS A 80 -4.74 -22.61 -31.59
N GLU A 81 -3.86 -23.54 -31.98
CA GLU A 81 -2.95 -23.35 -33.07
C GLU A 81 -3.74 -22.96 -34.35
N GLY A 82 -3.29 -21.93 -35.03
CA GLY A 82 -3.96 -21.38 -36.19
C GLY A 82 -4.95 -20.25 -35.91
N THR A 83 -5.28 -19.97 -34.67
CA THR A 83 -6.16 -18.85 -34.28
C THR A 83 -5.53 -17.54 -34.75
N LYS A 84 -6.35 -16.64 -35.31
CA LYS A 84 -5.91 -15.32 -35.75
C LYS A 84 -5.79 -14.33 -34.59
N VAL A 85 -4.76 -13.48 -34.68
CA VAL A 85 -4.44 -12.46 -33.68
C VAL A 85 -4.22 -11.13 -34.38
N ALA A 86 -4.92 -10.09 -33.95
CA ALA A 86 -4.79 -8.74 -34.53
C ALA A 86 -4.04 -7.83 -33.57
N ARG A 87 -3.11 -7.04 -34.11
CA ARG A 87 -2.48 -5.94 -33.35
C ARG A 87 -3.48 -4.82 -33.12
N THR A 88 -3.42 -4.18 -31.95
CA THR A 88 -4.19 -2.95 -31.69
C THR A 88 -3.37 -1.68 -31.85
N GLY A 89 -2.04 -1.77 -31.83
CA GLY A 89 -1.15 -0.62 -31.85
C GLY A 89 -1.17 0.20 -30.55
N LYS A 90 -1.87 -0.28 -29.52
CA LYS A 90 -2.03 0.44 -28.23
C LYS A 90 -1.27 -0.27 -27.11
N GLN A 91 -0.60 0.51 -26.28
CA GLN A 91 0.00 0.00 -25.06
C GLN A 91 -1.09 -0.47 -24.09
N ALA A 92 -0.82 -1.54 -23.33
CA ALA A 92 -1.74 -2.03 -22.32
C ALA A 92 -2.03 -0.94 -21.29
N GLY A 93 -3.28 -0.71 -21.01
CA GLY A 93 -3.73 0.31 -20.10
C GLY A 93 -5.10 -0.02 -19.54
N ILE A 94 -5.63 0.89 -18.77
CA ILE A 94 -6.95 0.79 -18.18
C ILE A 94 -7.74 2.09 -18.38
N PRO A 95 -9.06 2.02 -18.39
CA PRO A 95 -9.87 3.21 -18.25
C PRO A 95 -9.69 3.78 -16.84
N VAL A 96 -9.58 5.09 -16.73
CA VAL A 96 -9.43 5.79 -15.46
C VAL A 96 -10.39 7.00 -15.41
N GLY A 97 -10.75 7.41 -14.21
CA GLY A 97 -11.64 8.56 -14.01
C GLY A 97 -12.13 8.64 -12.57
N ASP A 98 -12.78 9.74 -12.24
CA ASP A 98 -13.28 9.99 -10.88
C ASP A 98 -14.37 8.99 -10.47
N LYS A 99 -15.10 8.42 -11.43
CA LYS A 99 -16.20 7.49 -11.16
C LYS A 99 -15.74 6.08 -10.77
N PHE A 100 -14.46 5.82 -10.81
CA PHE A 100 -13.87 4.60 -10.25
C PHE A 100 -13.88 4.59 -8.72
N ILE A 101 -13.97 5.74 -8.08
CA ILE A 101 -14.06 5.85 -6.62
C ILE A 101 -15.35 5.16 -6.14
N GLY A 102 -15.21 4.28 -5.17
CA GLY A 102 -16.32 3.51 -4.62
C GLY A 102 -16.61 2.21 -5.35
N ARG A 103 -15.87 1.90 -6.40
CA ARG A 103 -16.12 0.75 -7.25
C ARG A 103 -15.10 -0.37 -7.03
N ILE A 104 -15.52 -1.57 -7.41
CA ILE A 104 -14.66 -2.77 -7.39
C ILE A 104 -14.49 -3.22 -8.82
N VAL A 105 -13.23 -3.30 -9.26
CA VAL A 105 -12.88 -3.64 -10.64
C VAL A 105 -11.85 -4.78 -10.68
N ASN A 106 -11.76 -5.45 -11.82
CA ASN A 106 -10.70 -6.42 -12.08
C ASN A 106 -9.41 -5.72 -12.55
N ALA A 107 -8.40 -6.50 -12.86
CA ALA A 107 -7.10 -5.96 -13.29
C ALA A 107 -7.15 -5.20 -14.63
N LEU A 108 -8.20 -5.36 -15.41
CA LEU A 108 -8.42 -4.62 -16.67
C LEU A 108 -9.24 -3.34 -16.46
N GLY A 109 -9.63 -3.04 -15.23
CA GLY A 109 -10.48 -1.89 -14.93
C GLY A 109 -11.96 -2.13 -15.20
N GLU A 110 -12.38 -3.36 -15.43
CA GLU A 110 -13.77 -3.71 -15.66
C GLU A 110 -14.52 -3.90 -14.33
N PRO A 111 -15.74 -3.36 -14.18
CA PRO A 111 -16.49 -3.49 -12.92
C PRO A 111 -16.89 -4.94 -12.64
N ILE A 112 -16.76 -5.36 -11.38
CA ILE A 112 -17.13 -6.68 -10.90
C ILE A 112 -18.08 -6.62 -9.69
N ASP A 113 -18.58 -5.44 -9.37
CA ASP A 113 -19.45 -5.20 -8.20
C ASP A 113 -20.94 -5.23 -8.53
N GLY A 114 -21.29 -5.49 -9.76
CA GLY A 114 -22.70 -5.54 -10.19
C GLY A 114 -23.40 -4.18 -10.25
N LYS A 115 -22.67 -3.08 -10.16
CA LYS A 115 -23.22 -1.71 -10.15
C LYS A 115 -23.23 -1.05 -11.53
N GLY A 116 -23.01 -1.83 -12.60
CA GLY A 116 -23.04 -1.33 -13.97
C GLY A 116 -21.68 -0.79 -14.45
N GLU A 117 -21.66 -0.35 -15.68
CA GLU A 117 -20.46 0.18 -16.31
C GLU A 117 -19.99 1.47 -15.64
N ILE A 118 -18.67 1.69 -15.68
CA ILE A 118 -18.03 2.88 -15.15
C ILE A 118 -17.67 3.78 -16.31
N GLN A 119 -18.16 5.02 -16.26
CA GLN A 119 -17.81 6.01 -17.27
C GLN A 119 -16.40 6.52 -17.02
N ALA A 120 -15.49 6.20 -17.95
CA ALA A 120 -14.11 6.63 -17.87
C ALA A 120 -13.92 8.02 -18.49
N GLU A 121 -12.96 8.77 -17.97
CA GLU A 121 -12.57 10.07 -18.53
C GLU A 121 -11.42 9.94 -19.51
N GLU A 122 -10.49 9.01 -19.25
CA GLU A 122 -9.37 8.75 -20.15
C GLU A 122 -8.91 7.29 -20.04
N TYR A 123 -8.04 6.90 -20.96
CA TYR A 123 -7.36 5.62 -20.95
C TYR A 123 -5.90 5.86 -20.61
N ARG A 124 -5.39 5.17 -19.59
CA ARG A 124 -4.02 5.38 -19.12
C ARG A 124 -3.20 4.09 -19.20
N PRO A 125 -1.98 4.13 -19.76
CA PRO A 125 -1.11 2.96 -19.77
C PRO A 125 -0.83 2.46 -18.34
N ILE A 126 -0.73 1.14 -18.18
CA ILE A 126 -0.42 0.55 -16.87
C ILE A 126 1.05 0.66 -16.50
N GLU A 127 1.93 0.81 -17.47
CA GLU A 127 3.35 1.07 -17.23
C GLU A 127 3.70 2.48 -17.70
N ASN A 128 4.17 3.29 -16.77
CA ASN A 128 4.57 4.67 -16.99
C ASN A 128 5.89 4.93 -16.28
N PRO A 129 6.74 5.80 -16.82
CA PRO A 129 7.94 6.19 -16.11
C PRO A 129 7.60 6.89 -14.79
N ALA A 130 8.38 6.61 -13.76
CA ALA A 130 8.26 7.29 -12.48
C ALA A 130 8.61 8.77 -12.62
N PRO A 131 8.07 9.64 -11.74
CA PRO A 131 8.48 11.05 -11.72
C PRO A 131 9.99 11.19 -11.57
N GLY A 132 10.59 12.12 -12.31
CA GLY A 132 12.02 12.40 -12.26
C GLY A 132 12.42 13.15 -10.97
N ILE A 133 13.72 13.32 -10.77
CA ILE A 133 14.27 13.95 -9.57
C ILE A 133 13.74 15.39 -9.39
N ILE A 134 13.63 16.14 -10.49
CA ILE A 134 13.18 17.54 -10.47
C ILE A 134 11.70 17.63 -10.08
N ASP A 135 10.91 16.64 -10.44
CA ASP A 135 9.46 16.63 -10.22
C ASP A 135 9.08 16.18 -8.81
N ARG A 136 10.04 15.73 -8.01
CA ARG A 136 9.80 15.22 -6.65
C ARG A 136 10.05 16.28 -5.60
N LYS A 137 9.29 16.18 -4.52
CA LYS A 137 9.44 16.99 -3.31
C LYS A 137 9.66 16.07 -2.12
N SER A 138 10.34 16.57 -1.10
CA SER A 138 10.56 15.82 0.14
C SER A 138 9.24 15.49 0.83
N VAL A 139 9.20 14.31 1.45
CA VAL A 139 8.04 13.82 2.19
C VAL A 139 8.04 14.49 3.58
N THR A 140 7.07 15.39 3.81
CA THR A 140 6.99 16.17 5.05
C THR A 140 5.59 16.25 5.63
N VAL A 141 4.58 15.73 4.94
CA VAL A 141 3.19 15.75 5.40
C VAL A 141 2.82 14.36 5.88
N PRO A 142 2.30 14.21 7.11
CA PRO A 142 1.94 12.88 7.62
C PRO A 142 0.78 12.27 6.86
N LEU A 143 0.90 10.95 6.64
CA LEU A 143 -0.23 10.10 6.31
C LEU A 143 -0.55 9.33 7.59
N GLU A 144 -1.57 9.75 8.30
CA GLU A 144 -1.90 9.21 9.60
C GLU A 144 -2.58 7.85 9.46
N THR A 145 -1.99 6.82 10.05
CA THR A 145 -2.56 5.47 10.01
C THR A 145 -3.69 5.29 11.03
N GLY A 146 -3.71 6.11 12.06
CA GLY A 146 -4.60 5.94 13.19
C GLY A 146 -4.16 4.84 14.15
N ILE A 147 -3.01 4.22 13.90
CA ILE A 147 -2.43 3.16 14.71
C ILE A 147 -1.32 3.76 15.55
N LEU A 148 -1.50 3.75 16.86
CA LEU A 148 -0.62 4.44 17.80
C LEU A 148 0.84 4.00 17.69
N SER A 149 1.10 2.71 17.58
CA SER A 149 2.46 2.19 17.47
C SER A 149 3.18 2.66 16.20
N ILE A 150 2.45 2.83 15.13
CA ILE A 150 3.02 3.26 13.84
C ILE A 150 3.20 4.77 13.82
N ASP A 151 2.15 5.53 14.09
CA ASP A 151 2.19 6.99 14.02
C ASP A 151 3.19 7.60 15.00
N SER A 152 3.38 6.95 16.15
CA SER A 152 4.32 7.43 17.17
C SER A 152 5.78 7.08 16.89
N MET A 153 6.05 5.89 16.37
CA MET A 153 7.42 5.36 16.26
C MET A 153 7.90 5.20 14.82
N PHE A 154 7.01 4.87 13.90
CA PHE A 154 7.34 4.58 12.51
C PHE A 154 6.42 5.36 11.57
N PRO A 155 6.41 6.70 11.66
CA PRO A 155 5.45 7.51 10.93
C PRO A 155 5.60 7.38 9.43
N ILE A 156 4.46 7.47 8.74
CA ILE A 156 4.38 7.40 7.29
C ILE A 156 3.99 8.78 6.77
N GLY A 157 4.71 9.25 5.76
CA GLY A 157 4.40 10.51 5.11
C GLY A 157 3.75 10.32 3.75
N ARG A 158 3.05 11.34 3.30
CA ARG A 158 2.42 11.34 1.96
C ARG A 158 3.48 11.36 0.87
N GLY A 159 3.53 10.29 0.10
CA GLY A 159 4.54 10.05 -0.93
C GLY A 159 5.59 9.01 -0.54
N GLN A 160 5.50 8.47 0.65
CA GLN A 160 6.42 7.44 1.16
C GLN A 160 6.00 6.04 0.70
N ARG A 161 6.96 5.14 0.62
CA ARG A 161 6.74 3.72 0.41
C ARG A 161 7.14 3.00 1.68
N GLU A 162 6.14 2.52 2.44
CA GLU A 162 6.39 1.81 3.69
C GLU A 162 5.90 0.38 3.56
N LEU A 163 6.83 -0.57 3.67
CA LEU A 163 6.55 -1.99 3.55
C LEU A 163 5.87 -2.51 4.81
N ILE A 164 4.83 -3.32 4.65
CA ILE A 164 4.24 -4.10 5.73
C ILE A 164 4.66 -5.55 5.50
N ILE A 165 5.41 -6.12 6.42
CA ILE A 165 6.04 -7.42 6.23
C ILE A 165 5.85 -8.29 7.48
N GLY A 166 5.58 -9.57 7.27
CA GLY A 166 5.40 -10.53 8.34
C GLY A 166 4.90 -11.88 7.82
N ASP A 167 4.88 -12.86 8.69
CA ASP A 167 4.37 -14.19 8.38
C ASP A 167 2.86 -14.16 8.14
N ARG A 168 2.35 -15.27 7.63
CA ARG A 168 0.92 -15.44 7.40
C ARG A 168 0.13 -15.20 8.69
N GLN A 169 -1.00 -14.48 8.59
CA GLN A 169 -1.94 -14.22 9.70
C GLN A 169 -1.32 -13.41 10.86
N THR A 170 -0.44 -12.46 10.55
CA THR A 170 0.12 -11.54 11.55
C THR A 170 -0.55 -10.17 11.57
N GLY A 171 -1.60 -9.98 10.76
CA GLY A 171 -2.37 -8.73 10.74
C GLY A 171 -1.90 -7.71 9.70
N LYS A 172 -1.18 -8.12 8.66
CA LYS A 172 -0.70 -7.22 7.60
C LYS A 172 -1.84 -6.49 6.90
N THR A 173 -2.83 -7.24 6.44
CA THR A 173 -4.01 -6.68 5.78
C THR A 173 -4.79 -5.76 6.71
N SER A 174 -4.89 -6.10 7.98
CA SER A 174 -5.59 -5.30 8.98
C SER A 174 -4.97 -3.93 9.16
N ILE A 175 -3.64 -3.84 9.19
CA ILE A 175 -2.94 -2.54 9.25
C ILE A 175 -3.26 -1.69 8.03
N ALA A 176 -3.19 -2.27 6.85
CA ALA A 176 -3.51 -1.56 5.61
C ALA A 176 -4.96 -1.09 5.58
N THR A 177 -5.89 -1.96 5.98
CA THR A 177 -7.33 -1.65 6.02
C THR A 177 -7.63 -0.56 7.05
N ASP A 178 -7.06 -0.64 8.23
CA ASP A 178 -7.24 0.36 9.28
C ASP A 178 -6.69 1.72 8.84
N THR A 179 -5.58 1.72 8.12
CA THR A 179 -5.02 2.95 7.54
C THR A 179 -5.98 3.58 6.55
N ILE A 180 -6.59 2.76 5.67
CA ILE A 180 -7.61 3.24 4.72
C ILE A 180 -8.80 3.82 5.47
N ILE A 181 -9.33 3.13 6.48
CA ILE A 181 -10.46 3.60 7.28
C ILE A 181 -10.16 4.95 7.92
N ASN A 182 -8.94 5.16 8.36
CA ASN A 182 -8.53 6.42 9.00
C ASN A 182 -8.41 7.60 8.04
N GLN A 183 -8.49 7.38 6.73
CA GLN A 183 -8.37 8.49 5.77
C GLN A 183 -9.67 9.27 5.57
N LYS A 184 -10.75 8.87 6.23
CA LYS A 184 -12.04 9.57 6.14
C LYS A 184 -11.89 11.04 6.52
N GLY A 185 -12.31 11.92 5.61
CA GLY A 185 -12.24 13.36 5.83
C GLY A 185 -10.85 13.99 5.72
N LYS A 186 -9.84 13.24 5.27
CA LYS A 186 -8.46 13.73 5.18
C LYS A 186 -8.01 14.04 3.75
N ASN A 187 -8.93 14.01 2.80
CA ASN A 187 -8.68 14.28 1.38
C ASN A 187 -7.62 13.34 0.77
N VAL A 188 -7.71 12.07 1.12
CA VAL A 188 -6.88 11.01 0.56
C VAL A 188 -7.76 10.02 -0.17
N ILE A 189 -7.46 9.79 -1.44
CA ILE A 189 -8.13 8.76 -2.23
C ILE A 189 -7.36 7.46 -2.02
N CYS A 190 -8.08 6.37 -1.72
CA CYS A 190 -7.47 5.10 -1.43
C CYS A 190 -7.70 4.10 -2.55
N ILE A 191 -6.70 3.27 -2.83
CA ILE A 191 -6.78 2.18 -3.79
C ILE A 191 -6.25 0.93 -3.09
N TYR A 192 -7.08 -0.11 -3.04
CA TYR A 192 -6.69 -1.40 -2.49
C TYR A 192 -6.56 -2.39 -3.65
N VAL A 193 -5.35 -2.91 -3.85
CA VAL A 193 -5.07 -3.89 -4.90
C VAL A 193 -4.88 -5.26 -4.27
N ALA A 194 -5.84 -6.14 -4.46
CA ALA A 194 -5.78 -7.53 -4.00
C ALA A 194 -5.16 -8.38 -5.11
N ILE A 195 -4.08 -9.07 -4.80
CA ILE A 195 -3.33 -9.87 -5.76
C ILE A 195 -3.23 -11.30 -5.25
N GLY A 196 -3.83 -12.25 -5.96
CA GLY A 196 -3.76 -13.66 -5.62
C GLY A 196 -4.49 -14.05 -4.34
N GLN A 197 -5.33 -13.17 -3.80
CA GLN A 197 -6.13 -13.44 -2.61
C GLN A 197 -7.35 -14.30 -2.95
N LYS A 198 -7.85 -15.05 -1.97
CA LYS A 198 -9.14 -15.73 -2.13
C LYS A 198 -10.26 -14.71 -2.27
N ALA A 199 -11.25 -15.01 -3.11
CA ALA A 199 -12.41 -14.12 -3.29
C ALA A 199 -13.11 -13.82 -1.96
N SER A 200 -13.21 -14.79 -1.06
CA SER A 200 -13.78 -14.60 0.28
C SER A 200 -13.01 -13.60 1.12
N THR A 201 -11.69 -13.59 1.02
CA THR A 201 -10.83 -12.64 1.72
C THR A 201 -11.06 -11.20 1.21
N VAL A 202 -11.13 -11.04 -0.10
CA VAL A 202 -11.40 -9.74 -0.72
C VAL A 202 -12.79 -9.23 -0.33
N ALA A 203 -13.78 -10.12 -0.36
CA ALA A 203 -15.16 -9.78 0.05
C ALA A 203 -15.21 -9.29 1.51
N LYS A 204 -14.44 -9.91 2.39
CA LYS A 204 -14.35 -9.49 3.80
C LYS A 204 -13.72 -8.11 3.96
N VAL A 205 -12.66 -7.83 3.20
CA VAL A 205 -12.02 -6.50 3.20
C VAL A 205 -13.01 -5.43 2.73
N VAL A 206 -13.69 -5.68 1.62
CA VAL A 206 -14.70 -4.76 1.07
C VAL A 206 -15.83 -4.53 2.07
N SER A 207 -16.34 -5.59 2.70
CA SER A 207 -17.39 -5.49 3.72
C SER A 207 -16.96 -4.60 4.89
N ASN A 208 -15.73 -4.73 5.37
CA ASN A 208 -15.21 -3.88 6.43
C ASN A 208 -15.07 -2.42 5.97
N LEU A 209 -14.59 -2.19 4.76
CA LEU A 209 -14.49 -0.83 4.22
C LEU A 209 -15.86 -0.17 4.08
N GLU A 210 -16.87 -0.90 3.62
CA GLU A 210 -18.24 -0.41 3.52
C GLU A 210 -18.83 -0.08 4.89
N LYS A 211 -18.63 -0.98 5.85
CA LYS A 211 -19.15 -0.81 7.22
C LYS A 211 -18.67 0.49 7.87
N TYR A 212 -17.44 0.87 7.63
CA TYR A 212 -16.85 2.08 8.23
C TYR A 212 -16.85 3.29 7.29
N GLY A 213 -17.57 3.20 6.17
CA GLY A 213 -17.73 4.31 5.23
C GLY A 213 -16.51 4.60 4.36
N ALA A 214 -15.53 3.70 4.34
CA ALA A 214 -14.29 3.92 3.59
C ALA A 214 -14.45 3.68 2.08
N MET A 215 -15.48 2.95 1.63
CA MET A 215 -15.73 2.77 0.20
C MET A 215 -16.10 4.07 -0.51
N GLU A 216 -16.52 5.09 0.22
CA GLU A 216 -16.84 6.41 -0.37
C GLU A 216 -15.64 7.07 -1.03
N TYR A 217 -14.42 6.72 -0.64
CA TYR A 217 -13.18 7.28 -1.19
C TYR A 217 -12.19 6.21 -1.64
N THR A 218 -12.63 4.95 -1.77
CA THR A 218 -11.75 3.81 -2.07
C THR A 218 -12.17 3.10 -3.34
N THR A 219 -11.20 2.73 -4.16
CA THR A 219 -11.36 1.83 -5.31
C THR A 219 -10.66 0.52 -4.99
N VAL A 220 -11.29 -0.61 -5.29
CA VAL A 220 -10.71 -1.94 -5.10
C VAL A 220 -10.43 -2.58 -6.45
N PHE A 221 -9.16 -2.99 -6.65
CA PHE A 221 -8.75 -3.82 -7.78
C PHE A 221 -8.59 -5.25 -7.28
N SER A 222 -9.21 -6.21 -7.96
CA SER A 222 -9.17 -7.61 -7.54
C SER A 222 -8.68 -8.51 -8.66
N ALA A 223 -7.57 -9.19 -8.42
CA ALA A 223 -7.09 -10.32 -9.20
C ALA A 223 -6.94 -11.49 -8.24
N THR A 224 -7.96 -12.35 -8.17
CA THR A 224 -8.04 -13.39 -7.16
C THR A 224 -7.13 -14.58 -7.46
N ALA A 225 -7.01 -15.49 -6.50
CA ALA A 225 -6.23 -16.71 -6.65
C ALA A 225 -6.73 -17.60 -7.81
N SER A 226 -8.01 -17.48 -8.17
CA SER A 226 -8.60 -18.23 -9.30
C SER A 226 -8.44 -17.53 -10.65
N ASP A 227 -8.01 -16.28 -10.66
CA ASP A 227 -7.70 -15.57 -11.90
C ASP A 227 -6.35 -16.04 -12.45
N CYS A 228 -6.18 -15.93 -13.77
CA CYS A 228 -4.94 -16.33 -14.40
C CYS A 228 -3.75 -15.46 -13.97
N ALA A 229 -2.55 -16.03 -14.07
CA ALA A 229 -1.32 -15.33 -13.70
C ALA A 229 -1.14 -13.99 -14.41
N PRO A 230 -1.44 -13.82 -15.70
CA PRO A 230 -1.36 -12.52 -16.36
C PRO A 230 -2.17 -11.42 -15.69
N LEU A 231 -3.39 -11.71 -15.22
CA LEU A 231 -4.21 -10.73 -14.51
C LEU A 231 -3.61 -10.37 -13.15
N GLN A 232 -3.08 -11.34 -12.44
CA GLN A 232 -2.39 -11.07 -11.17
C GLN A 232 -1.11 -10.24 -11.40
N TYR A 233 -0.42 -10.49 -12.49
CA TYR A 233 0.78 -9.75 -12.87
C TYR A 233 0.49 -8.27 -13.13
N ILE A 234 -0.56 -7.94 -13.89
CA ILE A 234 -0.84 -6.55 -14.27
C ILE A 234 -1.60 -5.77 -13.19
N ALA A 235 -2.25 -6.45 -12.24
CA ALA A 235 -3.11 -5.79 -11.25
C ALA A 235 -2.45 -4.62 -10.52
N PRO A 236 -1.23 -4.73 -9.96
CA PRO A 236 -0.62 -3.60 -9.27
C PRO A 236 -0.30 -2.44 -10.22
N TYR A 237 0.07 -2.71 -11.44
CA TYR A 237 0.32 -1.66 -12.44
C TYR A 237 -0.98 -0.95 -12.83
N ALA A 238 -2.07 -1.68 -12.94
CA ALA A 238 -3.39 -1.12 -13.22
C ALA A 238 -3.84 -0.19 -12.08
N GLY A 239 -3.73 -0.66 -10.84
CA GLY A 239 -4.05 0.16 -9.66
C GLY A 239 -3.21 1.43 -9.60
N THR A 240 -1.92 1.32 -9.93
CA THR A 240 -1.00 2.46 -9.94
C THR A 240 -1.35 3.46 -11.05
N ALA A 241 -1.82 2.98 -12.20
CA ALA A 241 -2.28 3.87 -13.28
C ALA A 241 -3.46 4.75 -12.82
N LEU A 242 -4.42 4.17 -12.08
CA LEU A 242 -5.51 4.96 -11.50
C LEU A 242 -4.97 5.93 -10.44
N ALA A 243 -4.03 5.49 -9.61
CA ALA A 243 -3.40 6.36 -8.61
C ALA A 243 -2.71 7.56 -9.26
N GLU A 244 -2.00 7.34 -10.36
CA GLU A 244 -1.34 8.41 -11.12
C GLU A 244 -2.32 9.41 -11.71
N TYR A 245 -3.46 8.92 -12.19
CA TYR A 245 -4.53 9.80 -12.67
C TYR A 245 -4.90 10.85 -11.62
N PHE A 246 -5.08 10.44 -10.37
CA PHE A 246 -5.39 11.36 -9.28
C PHE A 246 -4.18 12.18 -8.84
N MET A 247 -3.00 11.58 -8.76
CA MET A 247 -1.78 12.27 -8.33
C MET A 247 -1.46 13.45 -9.24
N TYR A 248 -1.57 13.28 -10.55
CA TYR A 248 -1.29 14.36 -11.51
C TYR A 248 -2.37 15.44 -11.55
N GLN A 249 -3.49 15.24 -10.87
CA GLN A 249 -4.50 16.28 -10.61
C GLN A 249 -4.24 17.04 -9.30
N GLY A 250 -3.13 16.77 -8.64
CA GLY A 250 -2.79 17.41 -7.38
C GLY A 250 -3.40 16.76 -6.14
N LYS A 251 -3.94 15.56 -6.28
CA LYS A 251 -4.56 14.83 -5.16
C LYS A 251 -3.57 13.89 -4.48
N ASP A 252 -3.84 13.58 -3.22
CA ASP A 252 -3.07 12.61 -2.46
C ASP A 252 -3.75 11.24 -2.53
N VAL A 253 -2.97 10.21 -2.84
CA VAL A 253 -3.46 8.84 -3.01
C VAL A 253 -2.70 7.91 -2.05
N LEU A 254 -3.43 6.99 -1.45
CA LEU A 254 -2.87 5.86 -0.71
C LEU A 254 -3.16 4.59 -1.52
N ILE A 255 -2.12 3.85 -1.86
CA ILE A 255 -2.28 2.58 -2.57
C ILE A 255 -1.70 1.44 -1.74
N VAL A 256 -2.48 0.36 -1.61
CA VAL A 256 -2.08 -0.87 -0.90
C VAL A 256 -1.95 -1.99 -1.92
N TYR A 257 -0.82 -2.70 -1.87
CA TYR A 257 -0.60 -3.89 -2.71
C TYR A 257 -0.61 -5.14 -1.81
N ASP A 258 -1.68 -5.87 -1.86
CA ASP A 258 -1.88 -7.04 -0.98
C ASP A 258 -1.99 -8.34 -1.77
N ASP A 259 -0.93 -9.07 -2.02
CA ASP A 259 0.43 -8.78 -1.64
C ASP A 259 1.39 -8.92 -2.83
N LEU A 260 2.56 -8.36 -2.68
CA LEU A 260 3.59 -8.44 -3.72
C LEU A 260 4.34 -9.78 -3.74
N SER A 261 4.22 -10.58 -2.70
CA SER A 261 4.76 -11.95 -2.71
C SER A 261 4.04 -12.81 -3.74
N LYS A 262 2.70 -12.75 -3.76
CA LYS A 262 1.89 -13.44 -4.76
C LYS A 262 2.09 -12.86 -6.15
N HIS A 263 2.30 -11.55 -6.24
CA HIS A 263 2.64 -10.89 -7.50
C HIS A 263 3.93 -11.44 -8.10
N ALA A 264 4.97 -11.59 -7.28
CA ALA A 264 6.24 -12.16 -7.70
C ALA A 264 6.08 -13.62 -8.16
N VAL A 265 5.26 -14.40 -7.46
CA VAL A 265 4.98 -15.81 -7.84
C VAL A 265 4.28 -15.87 -9.20
N ALA A 266 3.30 -15.00 -9.44
CA ALA A 266 2.62 -14.92 -10.75
C ALA A 266 3.61 -14.57 -11.86
N TYR A 267 4.49 -13.62 -11.63
CA TYR A 267 5.53 -13.25 -12.60
C TYR A 267 6.54 -14.36 -12.84
N ARG A 268 6.94 -15.09 -11.79
CA ARG A 268 7.80 -16.26 -11.93
C ARG A 268 7.15 -17.32 -12.81
N ALA A 269 5.88 -17.61 -12.60
CA ALA A 269 5.14 -18.57 -13.41
C ALA A 269 5.12 -18.16 -14.87
N LEU A 270 4.81 -16.89 -15.17
CA LEU A 270 4.80 -16.36 -16.54
C LEU A 270 6.18 -16.44 -17.18
N SER A 271 7.22 -16.07 -16.44
CA SER A 271 8.59 -16.05 -16.94
C SER A 271 9.10 -17.43 -17.30
N LEU A 272 8.76 -18.45 -16.48
CA LEU A 272 9.12 -19.84 -16.77
C LEU A 272 8.40 -20.35 -18.01
N LEU A 273 7.12 -19.99 -18.18
CA LEU A 273 6.35 -20.37 -19.39
C LEU A 273 6.86 -19.66 -20.66
N LEU A 274 7.40 -18.46 -20.52
CA LEU A 274 8.06 -17.73 -21.61
C LEU A 274 9.50 -18.19 -21.84
N GLU A 275 9.92 -19.24 -21.16
CA GLU A 275 11.26 -19.83 -21.31
C GLU A 275 12.42 -18.89 -20.92
N ARG A 276 12.17 -17.97 -19.99
CA ARG A 276 13.22 -17.11 -19.42
C ARG A 276 14.06 -17.92 -18.42
N SER A 277 15.35 -17.65 -18.40
CA SER A 277 16.27 -18.37 -17.50
C SER A 277 15.96 -18.08 -16.04
N PRO A 278 15.71 -19.12 -15.22
CA PRO A 278 15.49 -18.91 -13.79
C PRO A 278 16.77 -18.55 -13.06
N GLY A 279 16.65 -17.66 -12.08
CA GLY A 279 17.73 -17.30 -11.18
C GLY A 279 17.47 -17.82 -9.77
N ARG A 280 17.82 -17.03 -8.77
CA ARG A 280 17.62 -17.35 -7.35
C ARG A 280 16.15 -17.65 -7.05
N GLU A 281 15.89 -18.76 -6.35
CA GLU A 281 14.53 -19.24 -6.01
C GLU A 281 13.63 -19.40 -7.25
N ALA A 282 14.24 -19.68 -8.40
CA ALA A 282 13.58 -19.81 -9.70
C ALA A 282 12.93 -18.54 -10.23
N TYR A 283 13.16 -17.40 -9.60
CA TYR A 283 12.71 -16.11 -10.13
C TYR A 283 13.57 -15.68 -11.33
N PRO A 284 12.99 -14.97 -12.32
CA PRO A 284 13.80 -14.43 -13.42
C PRO A 284 14.73 -13.34 -12.94
N GLY A 285 15.79 -13.06 -13.69
CA GLY A 285 16.81 -12.07 -13.33
C GLY A 285 16.29 -10.65 -13.14
N ASP A 286 15.15 -10.33 -13.75
CA ASP A 286 14.54 -9.00 -13.70
C ASP A 286 13.44 -8.84 -12.62
N VAL A 287 13.31 -9.80 -11.70
CA VAL A 287 12.27 -9.72 -10.65
C VAL A 287 12.45 -8.51 -9.73
N PHE A 288 13.69 -8.07 -9.50
CA PHE A 288 13.93 -6.83 -8.77
C PHE A 288 13.28 -5.64 -9.49
N TYR A 289 13.46 -5.56 -10.81
CA TYR A 289 12.90 -4.50 -11.63
C TYR A 289 11.37 -4.53 -11.67
N LEU A 290 10.77 -5.69 -11.54
CA LEU A 290 9.31 -5.85 -11.42
C LEU A 290 8.73 -4.96 -10.32
N HIS A 291 9.33 -4.98 -9.14
CA HIS A 291 8.85 -4.22 -7.99
C HIS A 291 9.44 -2.81 -7.93
N SER A 292 10.68 -2.60 -8.37
CA SER A 292 11.28 -1.27 -8.33
C SER A 292 10.58 -0.31 -9.27
N ARG A 293 10.27 -0.72 -10.51
CA ARG A 293 9.57 0.15 -11.45
C ARG A 293 8.13 0.44 -11.04
N LEU A 294 7.51 -0.46 -10.26
CA LEU A 294 6.19 -0.24 -9.68
C LEU A 294 6.24 0.78 -8.55
N LEU A 295 7.10 0.54 -7.57
CA LEU A 295 7.14 1.31 -6.33
C LEU A 295 7.78 2.69 -6.51
N GLU A 296 8.68 2.86 -7.46
CA GLU A 296 9.26 4.17 -7.78
C GLU A 296 8.23 5.19 -8.28
N ARG A 297 7.09 4.72 -8.75
CA ARG A 297 5.97 5.58 -9.19
C ARG A 297 5.29 6.28 -8.01
N SER A 298 5.43 5.74 -6.82
CA SER A 298 4.92 6.37 -5.59
C SER A 298 5.90 7.42 -5.10
N SER A 299 5.42 8.66 -4.97
CA SER A 299 6.26 9.80 -4.62
C SER A 299 5.39 10.99 -4.25
N ARG A 300 6.02 12.06 -3.78
CA ARG A 300 5.38 13.35 -3.62
C ARG A 300 5.88 14.29 -4.71
N LEU A 301 4.96 14.85 -5.46
CA LEU A 301 5.29 15.77 -6.55
C LEU A 301 5.58 17.17 -6.01
N SER A 302 6.51 17.87 -6.68
CA SER A 302 6.75 19.29 -6.44
C SER A 302 5.50 20.11 -6.80
N GLU A 303 5.40 21.31 -6.27
CA GLU A 303 4.29 22.23 -6.58
C GLU A 303 4.17 22.48 -8.09
N GLU A 304 5.32 22.59 -8.77
CA GLU A 304 5.38 22.81 -10.22
C GLU A 304 4.86 21.61 -11.00
N ALA A 305 5.02 20.40 -10.48
CA ALA A 305 4.52 19.17 -11.09
C ALA A 305 3.08 18.85 -10.68
N GLY A 306 2.44 19.67 -9.84
CA GLY A 306 1.05 19.53 -9.43
C GLY A 306 0.81 19.30 -7.93
N GLY A 307 1.84 18.99 -7.18
CA GLY A 307 1.77 18.86 -5.70
C GLY A 307 1.10 17.62 -5.17
N GLY A 308 0.62 16.72 -6.02
CA GLY A 308 -0.02 15.45 -5.60
C GLY A 308 0.97 14.43 -5.07
N SER A 309 0.45 13.33 -4.54
CA SER A 309 1.29 12.25 -4.02
C SER A 309 0.65 10.88 -4.18
N ILE A 310 1.49 9.84 -4.22
CA ILE A 310 1.08 8.45 -4.04
C ILE A 310 1.90 7.89 -2.88
N THR A 311 1.21 7.45 -1.84
CA THR A 311 1.81 6.73 -0.72
C THR A 311 1.55 5.25 -0.91
N ALA A 312 2.58 4.42 -0.89
CA ALA A 312 2.44 2.99 -1.11
C ALA A 312 2.64 2.20 0.18
N LEU A 313 1.75 1.26 0.42
CA LEU A 313 1.87 0.25 1.46
C LEU A 313 1.92 -1.13 0.77
N PRO A 314 3.10 -1.53 0.27
CA PRO A 314 3.25 -2.89 -0.23
C PRO A 314 3.28 -3.88 0.93
N ILE A 315 2.67 -5.05 0.71
CA ILE A 315 2.63 -6.12 1.69
C ILE A 315 3.46 -7.28 1.17
N ILE A 316 4.33 -7.82 2.02
CA ILE A 316 5.15 -8.99 1.74
C ILE A 316 4.92 -10.03 2.84
N GLU A 317 4.71 -11.27 2.43
CA GLU A 317 4.62 -12.41 3.36
C GLU A 317 5.97 -13.07 3.49
N THR A 318 6.40 -13.27 4.75
CA THR A 318 7.62 -14.04 5.05
C THR A 318 7.27 -15.47 5.45
N GLN A 319 8.27 -16.34 5.42
CA GLN A 319 8.18 -17.71 5.91
C GLN A 319 9.06 -17.82 7.16
N ALA A 320 8.47 -18.14 8.30
CA ALA A 320 9.17 -18.27 9.59
C ALA A 320 10.02 -17.03 9.97
N GLY A 321 9.52 -15.84 9.62
CA GLY A 321 10.21 -14.58 9.90
C GLY A 321 11.45 -14.32 9.06
N ASP A 322 11.69 -15.09 8.02
CA ASP A 322 12.90 -14.96 7.19
C ASP A 322 12.83 -13.75 6.25
N VAL A 323 13.45 -12.65 6.69
CA VAL A 323 13.59 -11.42 5.89
C VAL A 323 14.77 -11.47 4.92
N SER A 324 15.60 -12.51 4.99
CA SER A 324 16.76 -12.71 4.09
C SER A 324 16.38 -13.41 2.79
N ALA A 325 15.15 -13.90 2.66
CA ALA A 325 14.64 -14.49 1.42
C ALA A 325 14.68 -13.45 0.29
N TYR A 326 14.63 -13.93 -0.95
CA TYR A 326 14.92 -13.08 -2.12
C TYR A 326 13.95 -11.91 -2.27
N ILE A 327 12.65 -12.18 -2.32
CA ILE A 327 11.66 -11.11 -2.53
C ILE A 327 11.57 -10.15 -1.34
N PRO A 328 11.53 -10.61 -0.08
CA PRO A 328 11.60 -9.67 1.06
C PRO A 328 12.81 -8.74 1.00
N THR A 329 14.01 -9.27 0.75
CA THR A 329 15.24 -8.47 0.65
C THR A 329 15.12 -7.39 -0.43
N ASN A 330 14.59 -7.75 -1.60
CA ASN A 330 14.41 -6.81 -2.70
C ASN A 330 13.47 -5.67 -2.33
N VAL A 331 12.32 -5.97 -1.76
CA VAL A 331 11.32 -4.95 -1.43
C VAL A 331 11.78 -4.07 -0.27
N ILE A 332 12.48 -4.64 0.72
CA ILE A 332 13.09 -3.85 1.80
C ILE A 332 14.05 -2.80 1.22
N SER A 333 14.86 -3.18 0.23
CA SER A 333 15.81 -2.24 -0.38
C SER A 333 15.15 -1.14 -1.23
N ILE A 334 13.98 -1.42 -1.81
CA ILE A 334 13.24 -0.46 -2.65
C ILE A 334 12.49 0.56 -1.79
N THR A 335 11.97 0.14 -0.65
CA THR A 335 11.07 0.95 0.18
C THR A 335 11.82 1.89 1.13
N ASP A 336 11.08 2.83 1.71
CA ASP A 336 11.60 3.84 2.64
C ASP A 336 11.50 3.41 4.11
N GLY A 337 11.36 2.13 4.33
CA GLY A 337 11.24 1.50 5.63
C GLY A 337 10.25 0.36 5.62
N GLN A 338 10.11 -0.28 6.76
CA GLN A 338 9.20 -1.42 6.92
C GLN A 338 8.57 -1.44 8.30
N ILE A 339 7.33 -1.90 8.33
CA ILE A 339 6.62 -2.29 9.55
C ILE A 339 6.69 -3.81 9.61
N PHE A 340 7.50 -4.33 10.53
CA PHE A 340 7.71 -5.76 10.69
C PHE A 340 6.74 -6.31 11.73
N LEU A 341 5.89 -7.25 11.31
CA LEU A 341 4.92 -7.91 12.20
C LEU A 341 5.45 -9.29 12.57
N GLU A 342 5.51 -9.54 13.86
CA GLU A 342 6.11 -10.76 14.41
C GLU A 342 5.03 -11.72 14.92
N SER A 343 5.09 -12.99 14.47
CA SER A 343 4.14 -14.02 14.85
C SER A 343 4.06 -14.23 16.37
N ASP A 344 5.20 -14.26 17.04
CA ASP A 344 5.27 -14.49 18.48
C ASP A 344 4.54 -13.38 19.24
N LEU A 345 4.70 -12.13 18.82
CA LEU A 345 3.97 -11.00 19.41
C LEU A 345 2.47 -11.12 19.16
N PHE A 346 2.09 -11.49 17.93
CA PHE A 346 0.68 -11.63 17.55
C PHE A 346 -0.02 -12.71 18.40
N PHE A 347 0.59 -13.88 18.54
CA PHE A 347 0.00 -14.97 19.29
C PHE A 347 0.10 -14.77 20.81
N SER A 348 0.99 -13.91 21.29
CA SER A 348 1.02 -13.53 22.71
C SER A 348 -0.04 -12.48 23.08
N GLY A 349 -0.79 -11.99 22.10
CA GLY A 349 -1.83 -10.98 22.30
C GLY A 349 -1.41 -9.55 22.06
N MET A 350 -0.15 -9.31 21.65
CA MET A 350 0.30 -7.99 21.24
C MET A 350 -0.16 -7.70 19.82
N ARG A 351 -1.27 -7.00 19.68
CA ARG A 351 -1.90 -6.68 18.39
C ARG A 351 -2.23 -5.19 18.32
N PRO A 352 -1.68 -4.45 17.34
CA PRO A 352 -0.80 -4.88 16.24
C PRO A 352 0.54 -5.44 16.71
N ALA A 353 1.02 -6.45 16.03
CA ALA A 353 2.23 -7.19 16.41
C ALA A 353 3.52 -6.52 15.88
N VAL A 354 3.62 -5.20 16.02
CA VAL A 354 4.73 -4.43 15.48
C VAL A 354 6.01 -4.70 16.28
N ASN A 355 7.03 -5.22 15.60
CA ASN A 355 8.35 -5.38 16.19
C ASN A 355 9.08 -4.04 16.17
N VAL A 356 9.31 -3.47 17.36
CA VAL A 356 9.91 -2.14 17.51
C VAL A 356 11.38 -2.10 17.07
N GLY A 357 12.10 -3.21 17.27
CA GLY A 357 13.52 -3.29 16.91
C GLY A 357 13.79 -3.42 15.42
N LEU A 358 12.92 -4.11 14.69
CA LEU A 358 13.09 -4.40 13.27
C LEU A 358 12.33 -3.45 12.34
N SER A 359 11.36 -2.72 12.88
CA SER A 359 10.60 -1.74 12.10
C SER A 359 11.37 -0.44 11.96
N VAL A 360 11.25 0.20 10.81
CA VAL A 360 11.98 1.43 10.47
C VAL A 360 11.07 2.32 9.60
N SER A 361 11.12 3.63 9.85
CA SER A 361 10.66 4.64 8.89
C SER A 361 11.82 5.56 8.59
N ARG A 362 12.30 5.58 7.35
CA ARG A 362 13.43 6.42 6.95
C ARG A 362 13.07 7.90 6.86
N VAL A 363 11.80 8.20 6.67
CA VAL A 363 11.29 9.57 6.71
C VAL A 363 11.25 10.08 8.15
N GLY A 364 10.83 9.24 9.08
CA GLY A 364 10.88 9.54 10.51
C GLY A 364 10.08 10.78 10.90
N GLY A 365 10.65 11.57 11.81
CA GLY A 365 9.99 12.75 12.37
C GLY A 365 9.60 13.82 11.35
N ALA A 366 10.18 13.83 10.14
CA ALA A 366 9.76 14.75 9.08
C ALA A 366 8.31 14.49 8.62
N ALA A 367 7.81 13.26 8.83
CA ALA A 367 6.43 12.87 8.52
C ALA A 367 5.51 12.94 9.75
N GLN A 368 5.89 13.63 10.80
CA GLN A 368 5.07 13.84 11.99
C GLN A 368 4.72 15.31 12.15
N THR A 369 3.53 15.57 12.72
CA THR A 369 3.22 16.92 13.21
C THR A 369 4.16 17.25 14.37
N LYS A 370 4.34 18.52 14.66
CA LYS A 370 5.15 18.95 15.82
C LYS A 370 4.58 18.40 17.13
N ALA A 371 3.25 18.33 17.24
CA ALA A 371 2.58 17.77 18.42
C ALA A 371 2.94 16.29 18.61
N MET A 372 2.82 15.48 17.58
CA MET A 372 3.15 14.06 17.64
C MET A 372 4.64 13.84 17.92
N LYS A 373 5.49 14.60 17.26
CA LYS A 373 6.94 14.50 17.44
C LYS A 373 7.34 14.76 18.88
N LYS A 374 6.74 15.77 19.51
CA LYS A 374 6.99 16.10 20.91
C LYS A 374 6.44 15.03 21.85
N ALA A 375 5.21 14.58 21.63
CA ALA A 375 4.56 13.59 22.50
C ALA A 375 5.22 12.21 22.41
N SER A 376 5.72 11.82 21.24
CA SER A 376 6.27 10.48 20.98
C SER A 376 7.79 10.38 21.08
N GLY A 377 8.48 11.50 21.35
CA GLY A 377 9.93 11.57 21.23
C GLY A 377 10.74 10.57 22.06
N SER A 378 10.23 10.15 23.21
CA SER A 378 10.92 9.20 24.09
C SER A 378 10.41 7.76 23.99
N VAL A 379 9.28 7.53 23.31
CA VAL A 379 8.56 6.25 23.37
C VAL A 379 9.42 5.08 22.89
N ARG A 380 10.09 5.24 21.76
CA ARG A 380 10.92 4.17 21.18
C ARG A 380 12.08 3.79 22.09
N ILE A 381 12.76 4.78 22.65
CA ILE A 381 13.88 4.60 23.59
C ILE A 381 13.38 3.94 24.86
N ASP A 382 12.25 4.41 25.39
CA ASP A 382 11.66 3.88 26.62
C ASP A 382 11.28 2.40 26.46
N LEU A 383 10.73 2.02 25.31
CA LEU A 383 10.40 0.63 25.01
C LEU A 383 11.63 -0.24 24.83
N ALA A 384 12.70 0.28 24.23
CA ALA A 384 13.95 -0.43 24.08
C ALA A 384 14.57 -0.73 25.46
N GLN A 385 14.57 0.27 26.35
CA GLN A 385 15.05 0.10 27.74
C GLN A 385 14.18 -0.92 28.49
N TYR A 386 12.88 -0.86 28.32
CA TYR A 386 11.97 -1.83 28.95
C TYR A 386 12.28 -3.27 28.51
N ARG A 387 12.53 -3.50 27.23
CA ARG A 387 12.88 -4.85 26.74
C ARG A 387 14.20 -5.37 27.30
N GLU A 388 15.20 -4.52 27.39
CA GLU A 388 16.48 -4.89 28.00
C GLU A 388 16.31 -5.25 29.48
N MET A 389 15.53 -4.46 30.20
CA MET A 389 15.24 -4.71 31.61
C MET A 389 14.41 -5.97 31.81
N GLU A 390 13.46 -6.24 30.93
CA GLU A 390 12.63 -7.44 31.01
C GLU A 390 13.50 -8.71 30.88
N VAL A 391 14.43 -8.72 29.94
CA VAL A 391 15.41 -9.82 29.78
C VAL A 391 16.30 -9.95 31.02
N PHE A 392 16.81 -8.85 31.52
CA PHE A 392 17.67 -8.83 32.72
C PHE A 392 16.94 -9.38 33.97
N THR A 393 15.68 -9.05 34.14
CA THR A 393 14.90 -9.45 35.32
C THR A 393 14.47 -10.91 35.33
N GLN A 394 14.56 -11.60 34.19
CA GLN A 394 14.37 -13.06 34.14
C GLN A 394 15.42 -13.82 34.94
N PHE A 395 16.59 -13.20 35.16
CA PHE A 395 17.72 -13.81 35.88
C PHE A 395 17.92 -13.27 37.29
N SER A 396 17.08 -12.32 37.74
CA SER A 396 17.19 -11.70 39.06
C SER A 396 15.83 -11.73 39.77
N SER A 397 15.83 -12.19 41.02
CA SER A 397 14.63 -12.25 41.85
C SER A 397 14.43 -11.00 42.70
N ASP A 398 15.48 -10.22 42.94
CA ASP A 398 15.43 -9.01 43.79
C ASP A 398 15.57 -7.77 42.91
N LEU A 399 14.47 -7.02 42.78
CA LEU A 399 14.43 -5.76 42.02
C LEU A 399 14.37 -4.57 42.97
N ASP A 400 15.16 -3.55 42.68
CA ASP A 400 15.09 -2.28 43.40
C ASP A 400 13.83 -1.49 42.98
N GLU A 401 13.50 -0.43 43.70
CA GLU A 401 12.33 0.39 43.44
C GLU A 401 12.39 1.08 42.06
N ALA A 402 13.58 1.54 41.64
CA ALA A 402 13.78 2.20 40.38
C ALA A 402 13.54 1.26 39.20
N THR A 403 14.02 0.02 39.28
CA THR A 403 13.81 -1.02 38.26
C THR A 403 12.35 -1.40 38.20
N THR A 404 11.68 -1.59 39.34
CA THR A 404 10.25 -1.91 39.38
C THR A 404 9.42 -0.80 38.75
N ALA A 405 9.74 0.47 39.04
CA ALA A 405 9.04 1.63 38.48
C ALA A 405 9.19 1.68 36.95
N GLN A 406 10.40 1.41 36.42
CA GLN A 406 10.64 1.37 34.97
C GLN A 406 9.91 0.21 34.30
N LEU A 407 9.83 -0.95 34.95
CA LEU A 407 9.08 -2.09 34.43
C LEU A 407 7.58 -1.80 34.37
N LYS A 408 7.03 -1.14 35.36
CA LYS A 408 5.63 -0.70 35.37
C LYS A 408 5.35 0.28 34.22
N TYR A 409 6.24 1.26 34.05
CA TYR A 409 6.12 2.26 32.99
C TYR A 409 6.17 1.62 31.60
N GLY A 410 7.16 0.78 31.35
CA GLY A 410 7.30 0.07 30.08
C GLY A 410 6.13 -0.87 29.79
N SER A 411 5.66 -1.59 30.80
CA SER A 411 4.47 -2.44 30.71
C SER A 411 3.23 -1.63 30.35
N CYS A 412 3.07 -0.45 30.94
CA CYS A 412 1.99 0.49 30.62
C CYS A 412 2.04 0.91 29.15
N LEU A 413 3.22 1.32 28.66
CA LEU A 413 3.40 1.68 27.25
C LEU A 413 3.05 0.53 26.32
N MET A 414 3.50 -0.68 26.64
CA MET A 414 3.20 -1.87 25.82
C MET A 414 1.68 -2.13 25.74
N GLU A 415 0.97 -1.99 26.85
CA GLU A 415 -0.49 -2.17 26.85
C GLU A 415 -1.19 -1.09 26.03
N LEU A 416 -0.72 0.15 26.09
CA LEU A 416 -1.29 1.25 25.32
C LEU A 416 -1.12 1.06 23.81
N LEU A 417 -0.07 0.37 23.38
CA LEU A 417 0.17 0.09 21.97
C LEU A 417 -0.76 -0.97 21.41
N LYS A 418 -1.42 -1.75 22.27
CA LYS A 418 -2.47 -2.67 21.83
C LYS A 418 -3.67 -1.86 21.37
N GLN A 419 -4.19 -2.22 20.22
CA GLN A 419 -5.30 -1.48 19.63
C GLN A 419 -6.23 -2.43 18.90
N PRO A 420 -7.54 -2.37 19.16
CA PRO A 420 -8.49 -3.23 18.44
C PRO A 420 -8.57 -2.88 16.97
N LEU A 421 -9.00 -3.83 16.16
CA LEU A 421 -9.21 -3.64 14.73
C LEU A 421 -10.30 -2.58 14.50
N CYS A 422 -10.17 -1.84 13.40
CA CYS A 422 -11.15 -0.85 12.96
C CYS A 422 -11.44 0.23 14.01
N SER A 423 -10.46 0.54 14.84
CA SER A 423 -10.57 1.53 15.93
C SER A 423 -9.42 2.55 15.85
N PRO A 424 -9.32 3.30 14.74
CA PRO A 424 -8.25 4.27 14.60
C PRO A 424 -8.36 5.38 15.64
N LEU A 425 -7.21 5.88 16.10
CA LEU A 425 -7.11 7.01 16.99
C LEU A 425 -6.75 8.27 16.20
N SER A 426 -7.44 9.36 16.50
CA SER A 426 -7.14 10.66 15.90
C SER A 426 -5.83 11.23 16.45
N LEU A 427 -5.31 12.29 15.83
CA LEU A 427 -4.08 12.93 16.28
C LEU A 427 -4.15 13.35 17.75
N HIS A 428 -5.20 14.07 18.14
CA HIS A 428 -5.31 14.55 19.53
C HIS A 428 -5.47 13.39 20.52
N GLN A 429 -6.15 12.31 20.15
CA GLN A 429 -6.28 11.13 21.00
C GLN A 429 -4.93 10.47 21.23
N GLN A 430 -4.12 10.35 20.18
CA GLN A 430 -2.77 9.79 20.30
C GLN A 430 -1.84 10.70 21.12
N VAL A 431 -1.85 11.99 20.84
CA VAL A 431 -1.01 12.98 21.54
C VAL A 431 -1.34 13.03 23.02
N ILE A 432 -2.62 13.09 23.38
CA ILE A 432 -3.06 13.10 24.78
C ILE A 432 -2.63 11.81 25.48
N THR A 433 -2.88 10.65 24.85
CA THR A 433 -2.50 9.35 25.41
C THR A 433 -0.99 9.29 25.70
N LEU A 434 -0.17 9.66 24.73
CA LEU A 434 1.29 9.62 24.87
C LEU A 434 1.79 10.65 25.90
N CYS A 435 1.22 11.83 25.91
CA CYS A 435 1.58 12.87 26.85
C CYS A 435 1.31 12.42 28.30
N VAL A 436 0.15 11.87 28.55
CA VAL A 436 -0.24 11.35 29.88
C VAL A 436 0.63 10.16 30.27
N ALA A 437 0.85 9.22 29.36
CA ALA A 437 1.63 8.01 29.63
C ALA A 437 3.11 8.33 29.88
N THR A 438 3.73 9.20 29.07
CA THR A 438 5.15 9.54 29.21
C THR A 438 5.42 10.39 30.44
N HIS A 439 4.43 11.08 30.99
CA HIS A 439 4.52 11.76 32.26
C HIS A 439 4.18 10.85 33.45
N LYS A 440 4.06 9.54 33.18
CA LYS A 440 3.90 8.50 34.22
C LYS A 440 2.63 8.61 35.06
N LEU A 441 1.58 9.15 34.47
CA LEU A 441 0.28 9.30 35.13
C LEU A 441 -0.60 8.06 35.06
N MET A 442 -0.15 7.01 34.36
CA MET A 442 -0.88 5.74 34.21
C MET A 442 -0.15 4.55 34.83
N VAL A 443 1.01 4.77 35.45
CA VAL A 443 1.86 3.66 35.96
C VAL A 443 1.22 2.87 37.11
N ASP A 444 0.31 3.48 37.86
CA ASP A 444 -0.39 2.82 38.96
C ASP A 444 -1.65 2.08 38.53
N VAL A 445 -2.01 2.17 37.27
CA VAL A 445 -3.15 1.45 36.70
C VAL A 445 -2.75 0.00 36.46
N GLU A 446 -3.60 -0.95 36.88
CA GLU A 446 -3.34 -2.37 36.60
C GLU A 446 -3.29 -2.63 35.10
N LYS A 447 -2.36 -3.49 34.69
CA LYS A 447 -2.13 -3.83 33.30
C LYS A 447 -3.41 -4.14 32.53
N LYS A 448 -4.28 -4.95 33.09
CA LYS A 448 -5.56 -5.35 32.46
C LYS A 448 -6.57 -4.23 32.34
N GLU A 449 -6.41 -3.14 33.10
CA GLU A 449 -7.32 -2.00 33.11
C GLU A 449 -6.82 -0.81 32.28
N ILE A 450 -5.60 -0.88 31.74
CA ILE A 450 -4.97 0.25 31.03
C ILE A 450 -5.76 0.68 29.81
N LYS A 451 -6.23 -0.25 28.99
CA LYS A 451 -7.00 0.09 27.78
C LYS A 451 -8.34 0.73 28.11
N LYS A 452 -8.99 0.26 29.16
CA LYS A 452 -10.23 0.88 29.65
C LYS A 452 -9.96 2.28 30.21
N TYR A 453 -8.88 2.40 30.99
CA TYR A 453 -8.45 3.70 31.52
C TYR A 453 -8.19 4.71 30.42
N GLN A 454 -7.50 4.30 29.37
CA GLN A 454 -7.24 5.13 28.19
C GLN A 454 -8.55 5.61 27.54
N LYS A 455 -9.48 4.69 27.35
CA LYS A 455 -10.78 5.01 26.74
C LYS A 455 -11.54 6.02 27.58
N ASP A 456 -11.62 5.79 28.89
CA ASP A 456 -12.31 6.68 29.83
C ASP A 456 -11.62 8.04 29.94
N LEU A 457 -10.28 8.06 29.91
CA LEU A 457 -9.49 9.28 29.90
C LEU A 457 -9.78 10.13 28.66
N LEU A 458 -9.82 9.52 27.49
CA LEU A 458 -10.10 10.23 26.23
C LEU A 458 -11.54 10.76 26.20
N GLU A 459 -12.50 10.01 26.72
CA GLU A 459 -13.89 10.47 26.87
C GLU A 459 -13.96 11.66 27.85
N TYR A 460 -13.23 11.60 28.94
CA TYR A 460 -13.16 12.70 29.92
C TYR A 460 -12.63 13.98 29.25
N PHE A 461 -11.57 13.88 28.47
CA PHE A 461 -11.03 15.04 27.74
C PHE A 461 -12.03 15.60 26.75
N ASP A 462 -12.74 14.74 26.02
CA ASP A 462 -13.74 15.18 25.04
C ASP A 462 -14.92 15.89 25.72
N ASN A 463 -15.33 15.44 26.90
CA ASN A 463 -16.50 15.96 27.59
C ASN A 463 -16.21 17.19 28.46
N VAL A 464 -15.03 17.22 29.09
CA VAL A 464 -14.70 18.27 30.08
C VAL A 464 -13.74 19.32 29.52
N TYR A 465 -12.81 18.91 28.66
CA TYR A 465 -11.79 19.78 28.08
C TYR A 465 -11.71 19.63 26.55
N PRO A 466 -12.83 19.78 25.81
CA PRO A 466 -12.82 19.60 24.35
C PRO A 466 -11.89 20.57 23.64
N GLU A 467 -11.59 21.72 24.24
CA GLU A 467 -10.69 22.74 23.69
C GLU A 467 -9.25 22.24 23.53
N ILE A 468 -8.81 21.30 24.37
CA ILE A 468 -7.46 20.74 24.31
C ILE A 468 -7.29 19.93 23.00
N GLY A 469 -8.22 19.03 22.73
CA GLY A 469 -8.21 18.25 21.49
C GLY A 469 -8.33 19.13 20.25
N LYS A 470 -9.20 20.13 20.31
CA LYS A 470 -9.39 21.10 19.22
C LYS A 470 -8.13 21.88 18.91
N GLU A 471 -7.40 22.33 19.93
CA GLU A 471 -6.16 23.05 19.77
C GLU A 471 -5.09 22.19 19.10
N ILE A 472 -4.96 20.92 19.51
CA ILE A 472 -4.02 19.98 18.92
C ILE A 472 -4.34 19.75 17.44
N GLU A 473 -5.62 19.50 17.11
CA GLU A 473 -6.04 19.25 15.73
C GLU A 473 -5.88 20.48 14.83
N THR A 474 -6.09 21.67 15.37
CA THR A 474 -6.02 22.91 14.60
C THR A 474 -4.59 23.40 14.41
N THR A 475 -3.79 23.46 15.50
CA THR A 475 -2.43 24.02 15.46
C THR A 475 -1.38 22.98 15.08
N LYS A 476 -1.66 21.69 15.27
CA LYS A 476 -0.70 20.60 15.09
C LYS A 476 0.56 20.78 15.96
N GLN A 477 0.44 21.54 17.04
CA GLN A 477 1.53 21.86 17.96
C GLN A 477 1.17 21.49 19.38
N LEU A 478 2.18 21.25 20.20
CA LEU A 478 2.04 20.91 21.60
C LEU A 478 2.96 21.83 22.41
N SER A 479 2.42 23.01 22.80
CA SER A 479 3.16 23.96 23.62
C SER A 479 3.36 23.45 25.05
N ASP A 480 4.34 23.98 25.76
CA ASP A 480 4.56 23.62 27.17
C ASP A 480 3.34 23.95 28.03
N GLU A 481 2.65 25.04 27.72
CA GLU A 481 1.40 25.42 28.40
C GLU A 481 0.31 24.38 28.18
N LEU A 482 0.19 23.89 26.95
CA LEU A 482 -0.79 22.86 26.59
C LEU A 482 -0.45 21.52 27.28
N VAL A 483 0.83 21.17 27.36
CA VAL A 483 1.28 19.98 28.08
C VAL A 483 0.87 20.10 29.57
N GLU A 484 1.07 21.24 30.18
CA GLU A 484 0.66 21.47 31.57
C GLU A 484 -0.86 21.31 31.79
N LYS A 485 -1.65 21.83 30.83
CA LYS A 485 -3.11 21.66 30.85
C LYS A 485 -3.52 20.19 30.73
N ILE A 486 -2.85 19.44 29.87
CA ILE A 486 -3.11 18.02 29.72
C ILE A 486 -2.77 17.25 30.98
N ILE A 487 -1.62 17.52 31.57
CA ILE A 487 -1.18 16.88 32.83
C ILE A 487 -2.16 17.17 33.93
N LYS A 488 -2.56 18.42 34.10
CA LYS A 488 -3.51 18.84 35.12
C LYS A 488 -4.87 18.16 34.97
N ALA A 489 -5.39 18.14 33.75
CA ALA A 489 -6.65 17.45 33.44
C ALA A 489 -6.56 15.95 33.69
N ALA A 490 -5.43 15.33 33.34
CA ALA A 490 -5.19 13.91 33.57
C ALA A 490 -5.09 13.59 35.08
N GLU A 491 -4.49 14.45 35.89
CA GLU A 491 -4.44 14.30 37.33
C GLU A 491 -5.83 14.41 37.96
N GLU A 492 -6.65 15.35 37.48
CA GLU A 492 -8.06 15.46 37.91
C GLU A 492 -8.84 14.18 37.60
N PHE A 493 -8.67 13.64 36.41
CA PHE A 493 -9.30 12.38 36.03
C PHE A 493 -8.84 11.21 36.88
N ARG A 494 -7.54 11.11 37.14
CA ARG A 494 -6.95 10.09 38.02
C ARG A 494 -7.55 10.13 39.42
N ASP A 495 -7.65 11.32 40.00
CA ASP A 495 -8.15 11.50 41.36
C ASP A 495 -9.65 11.18 41.47
N LYS A 496 -10.42 11.45 40.44
CA LYS A 496 -11.85 11.08 40.37
C LYS A 496 -12.07 9.57 40.13
N SER A 497 -11.09 8.89 39.60
CA SER A 497 -11.17 7.44 39.29
C SER A 497 -10.73 6.54 40.45
N ARG A 498 -10.21 7.12 41.55
CA ARG A 498 -9.77 6.40 42.78
C ARG A 498 -10.89 6.19 43.78
#